data_196b357cd0fbe36131919fa80e1d8d13
#
_entry.id   196b357cd0fbe36131919fa80e1d8d13
#
_cell.length_a   1.000
_cell.length_b   1.000
_cell.length_c   1.000
_cell.angle_alpha   90.00
_cell.angle_beta   90.00
_cell.angle_gamma   90.00
#
_symmetry.space_group_name_H-M   'P 1'
#
loop_
_entity.id
_entity.type
_entity.pdbx_description
1 polymer ?
#
loop_
_entity_poly.entity_id
_entity_poly.type
_entity_poly.pdbx_seq_one_letter_code
_entity_poly.pdbx_strand_id
1 'polypeptide(L)'
;MKKDLPKDVDFHGMKAVVLAGGYATRLWPITKHRPKMFLPVGDNTVIDRIFEDLEADDRIEEVFVSTNERFADEFRDHIADSPFEKPTLSVEDTTDEDEKFGVMGALAQLVEREGVDDDLIVIAGDNLISFDVSEFVDFFAEKNSPTIAAYDVGSYERAKSYGLVELDGDEVIDFQEKPADPNSTLVSIACYAYPREVVHEIDTYLAEDGNPDEPGWFVQWLQGRQPVYAYTFEGAWFDIGTPESYLDAVAWTLGDDSIVADDAIVENSTIGENVHVLPGAEIVNSNVQNSVIFPDATLRDCDIRDSIIDEDTVLESIDFSGALVGAHTTIENGG
;
A
#
# COMPACT_ATOMS: atom_id res chain seq x y z
N MET A 1 -5.48 18.52 21.64
CA MET A 1 -6.58 19.50 21.90
C MET A 1 -7.58 19.28 20.79
N LYS A 2 -8.68 18.55 21.03
CA LYS A 2 -9.71 18.29 19.99
C LYS A 2 -10.24 19.64 19.52
N LYS A 3 -10.02 19.99 18.26
CA LYS A 3 -10.71 21.08 17.60
C LYS A 3 -12.17 20.63 17.44
N ASP A 4 -13.11 21.37 18.04
CA ASP A 4 -14.52 21.17 17.75
C ASP A 4 -14.76 21.50 16.27
N LEU A 5 -15.21 20.52 15.50
CA LEU A 5 -15.66 20.69 14.11
C LEU A 5 -16.82 21.72 14.05
N PRO A 6 -16.97 22.46 12.94
CA PRO A 6 -18.11 23.34 12.73
C PRO A 6 -19.41 22.54 12.86
N LYS A 7 -20.36 23.01 13.68
CA LYS A 7 -21.60 22.31 14.06
C LYS A 7 -22.65 22.16 12.95
N ASP A 8 -22.35 22.50 11.72
CA ASP A 8 -23.32 22.58 10.61
C ASP A 8 -22.86 21.77 9.36
N VAL A 9 -21.89 20.87 9.47
CA VAL A 9 -21.60 19.90 8.43
C VAL A 9 -22.42 18.65 8.78
N ASP A 10 -23.46 18.35 7.97
CA ASP A 10 -24.11 17.03 7.98
C ASP A 10 -23.04 16.00 7.54
N PHE A 11 -22.31 15.49 8.49
CA PHE A 11 -21.37 14.40 8.24
C PHE A 11 -22.23 13.16 8.03
N HIS A 12 -22.39 12.75 6.78
CA HIS A 12 -22.88 11.42 6.46
C HIS A 12 -21.82 10.41 6.94
N GLY A 13 -22.21 9.19 7.28
CA GLY A 13 -21.24 8.14 7.60
C GLY A 13 -20.17 8.07 6.51
N MET A 14 -18.99 7.60 6.85
CA MET A 14 -17.89 7.40 5.90
C MET A 14 -17.56 5.91 5.80
N LYS A 15 -17.38 5.43 4.58
CA LYS A 15 -16.87 4.09 4.30
C LYS A 15 -15.45 4.20 3.78
N ALA A 16 -14.69 3.12 3.91
CA ALA A 16 -13.35 3.03 3.32
C ALA A 16 -13.26 1.85 2.36
N VAL A 17 -12.49 2.00 1.29
CA VAL A 17 -12.09 0.93 0.38
C VAL A 17 -10.58 0.82 0.37
N VAL A 18 -10.07 -0.35 0.73
CA VAL A 18 -8.66 -0.70 0.57
C VAL A 18 -8.51 -1.52 -0.70
N LEU A 19 -7.83 -0.95 -1.70
CA LEU A 19 -7.62 -1.58 -3.00
C LEU A 19 -6.51 -2.63 -2.90
N ALA A 20 -6.83 -3.90 -3.07
CA ALA A 20 -5.93 -5.02 -2.87
C ALA A 20 -5.93 -6.06 -4.02
N GLY A 21 -6.41 -5.69 -5.22
CA GLY A 21 -6.55 -6.59 -6.38
C GLY A 21 -5.29 -6.81 -7.23
N GLY A 22 -4.14 -6.23 -6.87
CA GLY A 22 -2.90 -6.30 -7.67
C GLY A 22 -2.13 -7.62 -7.53
N TYR A 23 -1.58 -8.16 -8.65
CA TYR A 23 -0.81 -9.42 -8.67
C TYR A 23 0.66 -9.28 -8.27
N ALA A 24 1.20 -8.08 -8.19
CA ALA A 24 2.56 -7.76 -7.73
C ALA A 24 3.68 -8.60 -8.41
N THR A 25 3.62 -8.83 -9.71
CA THR A 25 4.54 -9.70 -10.46
C THR A 25 6.00 -9.25 -10.41
N ARG A 26 6.26 -7.97 -10.17
CA ARG A 26 7.64 -7.42 -10.01
C ARG A 26 8.34 -7.89 -8.72
N LEU A 27 7.58 -8.34 -7.72
CA LEU A 27 8.07 -8.90 -6.46
C LEU A 27 8.14 -10.44 -6.49
N TRP A 28 7.84 -11.09 -7.61
CA TRP A 28 8.02 -12.53 -7.70
C TRP A 28 9.50 -12.90 -7.54
N PRO A 29 9.79 -14.02 -6.84
CA PRO A 29 8.89 -15.08 -6.38
C PRO A 29 8.15 -14.81 -5.06
N ILE A 30 8.50 -13.78 -4.29
CA ILE A 30 8.01 -13.53 -2.93
C ILE A 30 6.48 -13.42 -2.85
N THR A 31 5.88 -12.68 -3.79
CA THR A 31 4.42 -12.45 -3.85
C THR A 31 3.67 -13.43 -4.74
N LYS A 32 4.31 -14.56 -5.07
CA LYS A 32 3.66 -15.59 -5.90
C LYS A 32 2.54 -16.33 -5.16
N HIS A 33 2.69 -16.47 -3.85
CA HIS A 33 1.82 -17.24 -2.97
C HIS A 33 1.21 -16.41 -1.83
N ARG A 34 1.44 -15.10 -1.83
CA ARG A 34 0.86 -14.16 -0.85
C ARG A 34 0.61 -12.79 -1.50
N PRO A 35 -0.43 -12.07 -1.07
CA PRO A 35 -0.61 -10.67 -1.42
C PRO A 35 0.60 -9.84 -0.98
N LYS A 36 1.01 -8.85 -1.77
CA LYS A 36 2.11 -7.95 -1.38
C LYS A 36 1.80 -7.12 -0.13
N MET A 37 0.54 -6.91 0.17
CA MET A 37 0.05 -6.21 1.34
C MET A 37 0.33 -6.96 2.65
N PHE A 38 0.63 -8.26 2.57
CA PHE A 38 1.02 -9.09 3.72
C PHE A 38 2.53 -9.12 3.94
N LEU A 39 3.30 -8.35 3.17
CA LEU A 39 4.73 -8.22 3.42
C LEU A 39 4.97 -7.51 4.75
N PRO A 40 5.85 -8.06 5.60
CA PRO A 40 6.11 -7.50 6.93
C PRO A 40 6.91 -6.21 6.85
N VAL A 41 6.47 -5.21 7.62
CA VAL A 41 7.18 -3.92 7.81
C VAL A 41 7.22 -3.59 9.30
N GLY A 42 8.32 -3.94 9.97
CA GLY A 42 8.40 -3.93 11.43
C GLY A 42 7.50 -5.00 12.06
N ASP A 43 6.76 -4.64 13.10
CA ASP A 43 5.91 -5.58 13.85
C ASP A 43 4.59 -5.91 13.13
N ASN A 44 4.23 -5.18 12.06
CA ASN A 44 2.97 -5.31 11.35
C ASN A 44 3.20 -5.65 9.86
N THR A 45 2.15 -6.06 9.17
CA THR A 45 2.14 -6.07 7.69
C THR A 45 1.78 -4.70 7.14
N VAL A 46 1.97 -4.49 5.83
CA VAL A 46 1.61 -3.23 5.17
C VAL A 46 0.13 -2.89 5.37
N ILE A 47 -0.75 -3.88 5.17
CA ILE A 47 -2.20 -3.66 5.27
C ILE A 47 -2.66 -3.46 6.71
N ASP A 48 -2.04 -4.10 7.70
CA ASP A 48 -2.41 -3.93 9.10
C ASP A 48 -2.20 -2.49 9.58
N ARG A 49 -1.18 -1.80 9.06
CA ARG A 49 -0.99 -0.37 9.35
C ARG A 49 -2.14 0.49 8.83
N ILE A 50 -2.63 0.17 7.62
CA ILE A 50 -3.81 0.85 7.07
C ILE A 50 -5.06 0.52 7.91
N PHE A 51 -5.20 -0.73 8.32
CA PHE A 51 -6.32 -1.14 9.18
C PHE A 51 -6.28 -0.46 10.55
N GLU A 52 -5.10 -0.33 11.18
CA GLU A 52 -4.93 0.40 12.45
C GLU A 52 -5.44 1.84 12.34
N ASP A 53 -5.05 2.56 11.29
CA ASP A 53 -5.47 3.95 11.07
C ASP A 53 -6.97 4.07 10.80
N LEU A 54 -7.53 3.18 9.97
CA LEU A 54 -8.96 3.19 9.63
C LEU A 54 -9.83 2.73 10.81
N GLU A 55 -9.36 1.77 11.61
CA GLU A 55 -10.04 1.30 12.82
C GLU A 55 -10.11 2.39 13.89
N ALA A 56 -9.05 3.21 14.01
CA ALA A 56 -8.93 4.24 15.04
C ALA A 56 -9.86 5.46 14.82
N ASP A 57 -10.36 5.68 13.61
CA ASP A 57 -11.24 6.82 13.33
C ASP A 57 -12.72 6.42 13.40
N ASP A 58 -13.42 6.89 14.43
CA ASP A 58 -14.85 6.60 14.66
C ASP A 58 -15.79 7.08 13.54
N ARG A 59 -15.33 7.94 12.62
CA ARG A 59 -16.08 8.42 11.46
C ARG A 59 -16.16 7.40 10.34
N ILE A 60 -15.19 6.49 10.29
CA ILE A 60 -15.16 5.40 9.33
C ILE A 60 -15.92 4.23 9.93
N GLU A 61 -17.07 3.92 9.36
CA GLU A 61 -17.98 2.92 9.91
C GLU A 61 -17.66 1.50 9.45
N GLU A 62 -17.12 1.35 8.23
CA GLU A 62 -16.86 0.07 7.59
C GLU A 62 -15.69 0.19 6.61
N VAL A 63 -14.89 -0.85 6.48
CA VAL A 63 -13.73 -0.93 5.59
C VAL A 63 -13.90 -2.11 4.66
N PHE A 64 -14.04 -1.86 3.36
CA PHE A 64 -14.09 -2.91 2.34
C PHE A 64 -12.70 -3.17 1.78
N VAL A 65 -12.24 -4.41 1.86
CA VAL A 65 -11.00 -4.86 1.20
C VAL A 65 -11.37 -5.42 -0.16
N SER A 66 -11.10 -4.62 -1.22
CA SER A 66 -11.36 -5.02 -2.61
C SER A 66 -10.21 -5.88 -3.13
N THR A 67 -10.47 -7.15 -3.39
CA THR A 67 -9.49 -8.08 -3.94
C THR A 67 -10.10 -8.97 -5.02
N ASN A 68 -9.25 -9.68 -5.76
CA ASN A 68 -9.67 -10.67 -6.75
C ASN A 68 -9.85 -12.07 -6.14
N GLU A 69 -10.45 -13.00 -6.88
CA GLU A 69 -10.69 -14.37 -6.40
C GLU A 69 -9.41 -15.12 -6.03
N ARG A 70 -8.28 -14.79 -6.65
CA ARG A 70 -7.00 -15.50 -6.44
C ARG A 70 -6.50 -15.43 -5.00
N PHE A 71 -6.69 -14.29 -4.34
CA PHE A 71 -6.20 -14.04 -2.98
C PHE A 71 -7.32 -13.90 -1.96
N ALA A 72 -8.55 -14.19 -2.35
CA ALA A 72 -9.72 -14.01 -1.50
C ALA A 72 -9.66 -14.87 -0.22
N ASP A 73 -9.12 -16.07 -0.28
CA ASP A 73 -9.00 -16.94 0.88
C ASP A 73 -7.94 -16.42 1.86
N GLU A 74 -6.78 -16.00 1.37
CA GLU A 74 -5.71 -15.42 2.18
C GLU A 74 -6.19 -14.14 2.90
N PHE A 75 -6.91 -13.25 2.21
CA PHE A 75 -7.49 -12.07 2.86
C PHE A 75 -8.57 -12.43 3.87
N ARG A 76 -9.41 -13.43 3.59
CA ARG A 76 -10.47 -13.88 4.52
C ARG A 76 -9.88 -14.40 5.81
N ASP A 77 -8.84 -15.24 5.71
CA ASP A 77 -8.15 -15.80 6.87
C ASP A 77 -7.44 -14.69 7.66
N HIS A 78 -6.73 -13.78 6.98
CA HIS A 78 -6.03 -12.67 7.61
C HIS A 78 -6.98 -11.74 8.39
N ILE A 79 -8.12 -11.36 7.78
CA ILE A 79 -9.13 -10.51 8.44
C ILE A 79 -9.73 -11.25 9.66
N ALA A 80 -10.02 -12.55 9.53
CA ALA A 80 -10.60 -13.33 10.62
C ALA A 80 -9.67 -13.49 11.82
N ASP A 81 -8.35 -13.55 11.58
CA ASP A 81 -7.32 -13.69 12.61
C ASP A 81 -6.84 -12.34 13.17
N SER A 82 -7.19 -11.22 12.51
CA SER A 82 -6.79 -9.88 12.91
C SER A 82 -7.59 -9.36 14.11
N PRO A 83 -7.07 -8.37 14.86
CA PRO A 83 -7.80 -7.72 15.95
C PRO A 83 -8.82 -6.65 15.49
N PHE A 84 -8.91 -6.38 14.19
CA PHE A 84 -9.70 -5.30 13.62
C PHE A 84 -11.16 -5.74 13.39
N GLU A 85 -12.12 -4.86 13.67
CA GLU A 85 -13.56 -5.17 13.59
C GLU A 85 -14.22 -4.61 12.31
N LYS A 86 -13.66 -3.54 11.72
CA LYS A 86 -14.24 -2.85 10.54
C LYS A 86 -13.94 -3.52 9.19
N PRO A 87 -12.76 -4.18 8.96
CA PRO A 87 -12.44 -4.75 7.67
C PRO A 87 -13.38 -5.90 7.28
N THR A 88 -13.95 -5.80 6.07
CA THR A 88 -14.76 -6.82 5.43
C THR A 88 -14.24 -7.08 4.02
N LEU A 89 -14.37 -8.32 3.55
CA LEU A 89 -13.85 -8.71 2.24
C LEU A 89 -14.90 -8.48 1.16
N SER A 90 -14.51 -7.78 0.09
CA SER A 90 -15.30 -7.59 -1.12
C SER A 90 -14.52 -8.14 -2.32
N VAL A 91 -15.00 -9.26 -2.87
CA VAL A 91 -14.29 -10.01 -3.93
C VAL A 91 -14.81 -9.59 -5.30
N GLU A 92 -13.87 -9.25 -6.21
CA GLU A 92 -14.18 -8.97 -7.61
C GLU A 92 -14.40 -10.28 -8.37
N ASP A 93 -15.40 -10.32 -9.27
CA ASP A 93 -15.67 -11.45 -10.15
C ASP A 93 -14.64 -11.56 -11.29
N THR A 94 -13.33 -11.61 -10.94
CA THR A 94 -12.24 -11.73 -11.91
C THR A 94 -11.24 -12.80 -11.47
N THR A 95 -10.96 -13.75 -12.37
CA THR A 95 -10.01 -14.85 -12.10
C THR A 95 -8.65 -14.64 -12.74
N ASP A 96 -8.56 -13.82 -13.78
CA ASP A 96 -7.37 -13.61 -14.60
C ASP A 96 -7.03 -12.12 -14.81
N GLU A 97 -5.75 -11.84 -15.05
CA GLU A 97 -5.24 -10.50 -15.31
C GLU A 97 -5.83 -9.85 -16.58
N ASP A 98 -6.22 -10.67 -17.56
CA ASP A 98 -6.81 -10.22 -18.83
C ASP A 98 -8.32 -9.89 -18.70
N GLU A 99 -8.97 -10.23 -17.58
CA GLU A 99 -10.39 -9.98 -17.31
C GLU A 99 -10.65 -8.81 -16.36
N LYS A 100 -9.61 -8.02 -16.04
CA LYS A 100 -9.73 -6.89 -15.10
C LYS A 100 -10.69 -5.83 -15.60
N PHE A 101 -11.58 -5.41 -14.71
CA PHE A 101 -12.42 -4.22 -14.91
C PHE A 101 -11.65 -2.90 -14.77
N GLY A 102 -10.35 -2.97 -14.40
CA GLY A 102 -9.58 -1.82 -13.95
C GLY A 102 -9.98 -1.36 -12.54
N VAL A 103 -9.16 -0.49 -11.94
CA VAL A 103 -9.38 -0.05 -10.55
C VAL A 103 -10.71 0.69 -10.39
N MET A 104 -11.04 1.58 -11.33
CA MET A 104 -12.28 2.35 -11.29
C MET A 104 -13.51 1.48 -11.59
N GLY A 105 -13.37 0.48 -12.47
CA GLY A 105 -14.43 -0.48 -12.75
C GLY A 105 -14.71 -1.38 -11.54
N ALA A 106 -13.68 -1.86 -10.87
CA ALA A 106 -13.80 -2.63 -9.63
C ALA A 106 -14.44 -1.80 -8.49
N LEU A 107 -14.04 -0.53 -8.38
CA LEU A 107 -14.62 0.39 -7.40
C LEU A 107 -16.12 0.65 -7.67
N ALA A 108 -16.52 0.87 -8.93
CA ALA A 108 -17.93 1.03 -9.30
C ALA A 108 -18.76 -0.21 -8.93
N GLN A 109 -18.27 -1.40 -9.26
CA GLN A 109 -18.94 -2.66 -8.90
C GLN A 109 -19.03 -2.86 -7.38
N LEU A 110 -17.99 -2.50 -6.63
CA LEU A 110 -18.01 -2.56 -5.17
C LEU A 110 -19.09 -1.62 -4.61
N VAL A 111 -19.10 -0.36 -5.06
CA VAL A 111 -20.10 0.64 -4.63
C VAL A 111 -21.52 0.14 -4.87
N GLU A 112 -21.80 -0.45 -6.04
CA GLU A 112 -23.13 -1.02 -6.36
C GLU A 112 -23.43 -2.26 -5.49
N ARG A 113 -22.50 -3.20 -5.37
CA ARG A 113 -22.66 -4.48 -4.68
C ARG A 113 -22.87 -4.31 -3.19
N GLU A 114 -22.06 -3.47 -2.55
CA GLU A 114 -22.10 -3.21 -1.11
C GLU A 114 -23.13 -2.11 -0.74
N GLY A 115 -23.70 -1.44 -1.76
CA GLY A 115 -24.69 -0.39 -1.58
C GLY A 115 -24.14 0.86 -0.89
N VAL A 116 -22.90 1.25 -1.24
CA VAL A 116 -22.23 2.41 -0.65
C VAL A 116 -22.94 3.70 -1.08
N ASP A 117 -23.54 4.38 -0.13
CA ASP A 117 -24.29 5.64 -0.31
C ASP A 117 -23.84 6.67 0.76
N ASP A 118 -22.53 6.71 1.01
CA ASP A 118 -21.84 7.51 2.02
C ASP A 118 -20.62 8.20 1.41
N ASP A 119 -19.97 9.09 2.17
CA ASP A 119 -18.64 9.58 1.82
C ASP A 119 -17.67 8.40 1.78
N LEU A 120 -16.70 8.44 0.87
CA LEU A 120 -15.84 7.30 0.59
C LEU A 120 -14.35 7.67 0.64
N ILE A 121 -13.58 6.99 1.48
CA ILE A 121 -12.12 6.96 1.37
C ILE A 121 -11.71 5.77 0.50
N VAL A 122 -10.73 5.98 -0.37
CA VAL A 122 -10.11 4.94 -1.19
C VAL A 122 -8.60 4.99 -0.97
N ILE A 123 -8.03 3.90 -0.46
CA ILE A 123 -6.59 3.78 -0.19
C ILE A 123 -6.05 2.53 -0.91
N ALA A 124 -4.91 2.67 -1.60
CA ALA A 124 -4.23 1.50 -2.13
C ALA A 124 -3.55 0.71 -0.99
N GLY A 125 -3.86 -0.58 -0.91
CA GLY A 125 -3.42 -1.46 0.18
C GLY A 125 -1.92 -1.77 0.21
N ASP A 126 -1.18 -1.34 -0.81
CA ASP A 126 0.28 -1.46 -0.93
C ASP A 126 1.03 -0.16 -0.58
N ASN A 127 0.32 0.86 -0.12
CA ASN A 127 0.91 2.12 0.30
C ASN A 127 1.29 2.09 1.79
N LEU A 128 2.54 2.43 2.08
CA LEU A 128 2.98 2.80 3.41
C LEU A 128 3.05 4.33 3.47
N ILE A 129 2.23 4.93 4.33
CA ILE A 129 2.10 6.38 4.52
C ILE A 129 2.48 6.77 5.95
N SER A 130 3.06 7.94 6.13
CA SER A 130 3.51 8.42 7.43
C SER A 130 2.56 9.40 8.11
N PHE A 131 1.51 9.86 7.43
CA PHE A 131 0.50 10.70 8.05
C PHE A 131 -0.60 9.85 8.69
N ASP A 132 -1.24 10.41 9.71
CA ASP A 132 -2.42 9.82 10.34
C ASP A 132 -3.64 10.02 9.42
N VAL A 133 -4.33 8.95 9.06
CA VAL A 133 -5.53 9.01 8.18
C VAL A 133 -6.59 9.94 8.75
N SER A 134 -6.67 10.09 10.06
CA SER A 134 -7.61 11.02 10.70
C SER A 134 -7.34 12.49 10.34
N GLU A 135 -6.07 12.88 10.10
CA GLU A 135 -5.73 14.24 9.63
C GLU A 135 -6.22 14.48 8.19
N PHE A 136 -6.11 13.45 7.34
CA PHE A 136 -6.65 13.48 5.97
C PHE A 136 -8.18 13.59 5.98
N VAL A 137 -8.86 12.84 6.85
CA VAL A 137 -10.31 12.92 7.04
C VAL A 137 -10.74 14.30 7.57
N ASP A 138 -9.98 14.88 8.50
CA ASP A 138 -10.24 16.25 8.99
C ASP A 138 -10.16 17.28 7.86
N PHE A 139 -9.15 17.17 7.01
CA PHE A 139 -8.97 18.04 5.86
C PHE A 139 -10.12 17.86 4.84
N PHE A 140 -10.46 16.62 4.52
CA PHE A 140 -11.60 16.31 3.65
C PHE A 140 -12.91 16.91 4.20
N ALA A 141 -13.20 16.74 5.49
CA ALA A 141 -14.39 17.28 6.13
C ALA A 141 -14.42 18.83 6.10
N GLU A 142 -13.24 19.49 6.18
CA GLU A 142 -13.15 20.96 6.04
C GLU A 142 -13.47 21.42 4.62
N LYS A 143 -12.97 20.70 3.60
CA LYS A 143 -13.16 21.06 2.18
C LYS A 143 -14.53 20.64 1.65
N ASN A 144 -15.07 19.54 2.11
CA ASN A 144 -16.32 18.91 1.65
C ASN A 144 -16.39 18.83 0.11
N SER A 145 -15.32 18.34 -0.49
CA SER A 145 -15.08 18.23 -1.93
C SER A 145 -14.11 17.08 -2.20
N PRO A 146 -14.04 16.54 -3.43
CA PRO A 146 -13.04 15.54 -3.76
C PRO A 146 -11.66 15.93 -3.29
N THR A 147 -11.03 15.06 -2.54
CA THR A 147 -9.73 15.31 -1.91
C THR A 147 -8.77 14.19 -2.24
N ILE A 148 -7.53 14.55 -2.56
CA ILE A 148 -6.44 13.62 -2.81
C ILE A 148 -5.33 13.84 -1.78
N ALA A 149 -4.57 12.80 -1.45
CA ALA A 149 -3.30 13.00 -0.77
C ALA A 149 -2.19 13.21 -1.80
N ALA A 150 -1.29 14.16 -1.55
CA ALA A 150 -0.21 14.50 -2.46
C ALA A 150 1.14 14.59 -1.71
N TYR A 151 2.19 14.06 -2.36
CA TYR A 151 3.52 13.94 -1.81
C TYR A 151 4.59 14.43 -2.79
N ASP A 152 5.60 15.14 -2.29
CA ASP A 152 6.75 15.56 -3.09
C ASP A 152 7.77 14.42 -3.17
N VAL A 153 7.84 13.76 -4.34
CA VAL A 153 8.79 12.65 -4.56
C VAL A 153 10.23 13.12 -4.78
N GLY A 154 10.48 14.43 -4.85
CA GLY A 154 11.81 15.03 -4.98
C GLY A 154 12.56 14.71 -6.29
N SER A 155 11.90 14.05 -7.24
CA SER A 155 12.51 13.57 -8.49
C SER A 155 11.53 13.62 -9.65
N TYR A 156 11.90 14.32 -10.73
CA TYR A 156 11.12 14.35 -11.96
C TYR A 156 11.00 12.96 -12.62
N GLU A 157 12.00 12.10 -12.49
CA GLU A 157 11.95 10.74 -13.02
C GLU A 157 10.92 9.88 -12.29
N ARG A 158 10.86 9.98 -10.96
CA ARG A 158 9.83 9.31 -10.17
C ARG A 158 8.43 9.85 -10.46
N ALA A 159 8.31 11.17 -10.65
CA ALA A 159 7.03 11.83 -10.91
C ALA A 159 6.33 11.33 -12.20
N LYS A 160 7.08 10.81 -13.19
CA LYS A 160 6.51 10.22 -14.42
C LYS A 160 5.59 9.03 -14.18
N SER A 161 5.71 8.37 -13.05
CA SER A 161 4.95 7.16 -12.72
C SER A 161 3.61 7.43 -12.06
N TYR A 162 3.31 8.69 -11.72
CA TYR A 162 2.18 9.08 -10.88
C TYR A 162 1.40 10.24 -11.48
N GLY A 163 0.24 10.54 -10.92
CA GLY A 163 -0.53 11.74 -11.25
C GLY A 163 0.17 13.00 -10.74
N LEU A 164 0.61 13.85 -11.66
CA LEU A 164 1.26 15.12 -11.32
C LEU A 164 0.21 16.15 -10.88
N VAL A 165 0.52 16.90 -9.82
CA VAL A 165 -0.39 17.87 -9.20
C VAL A 165 0.22 19.26 -9.22
N GLU A 166 -0.56 20.27 -9.64
CA GLU A 166 -0.25 21.69 -9.47
C GLU A 166 -1.32 22.34 -8.58
N LEU A 167 -0.89 23.13 -7.59
CA LEU A 167 -1.77 23.70 -6.57
C LEU A 167 -1.78 25.23 -6.58
N ASP A 168 -2.95 25.82 -6.27
CA ASP A 168 -3.09 27.18 -5.75
C ASP A 168 -3.63 27.11 -4.32
N GLY A 169 -2.79 27.32 -3.33
CA GLY A 169 -3.09 26.94 -1.96
C GLY A 169 -3.27 25.43 -1.83
N ASP A 170 -4.46 24.98 -1.45
CA ASP A 170 -4.81 23.55 -1.35
C ASP A 170 -5.64 23.06 -2.56
N GLU A 171 -6.05 23.96 -3.47
CA GLU A 171 -6.85 23.62 -4.64
C GLU A 171 -5.98 23.10 -5.78
N VAL A 172 -6.39 21.98 -6.38
CA VAL A 172 -5.74 21.41 -7.56
C VAL A 172 -6.14 22.21 -8.78
N ILE A 173 -5.20 22.98 -9.35
CA ILE A 173 -5.43 23.80 -10.56
C ILE A 173 -5.06 23.09 -11.85
N ASP A 174 -4.18 22.10 -11.79
CA ASP A 174 -3.86 21.21 -12.91
C ASP A 174 -3.53 19.80 -12.40
N PHE A 175 -3.99 18.78 -13.13
CA PHE A 175 -3.71 17.38 -12.84
C PHE A 175 -3.38 16.65 -14.14
N GLN A 176 -2.25 15.94 -14.16
CA GLN A 176 -1.79 15.20 -15.34
C GLN A 176 -1.42 13.76 -14.94
N GLU A 177 -2.18 12.79 -15.40
CA GLU A 177 -1.87 11.39 -15.12
C GLU A 177 -0.65 10.91 -15.90
N LYS A 178 0.40 10.47 -15.22
CA LYS A 178 1.64 9.88 -15.73
C LYS A 178 2.25 10.67 -16.92
N PRO A 179 2.56 11.96 -16.76
CA PRO A 179 3.08 12.78 -17.83
C PRO A 179 4.48 12.33 -18.26
N ALA A 180 4.72 12.32 -19.58
CA ALA A 180 6.03 11.97 -20.11
C ALA A 180 7.14 12.99 -19.75
N ASP A 181 6.76 14.24 -19.54
CA ASP A 181 7.67 15.36 -19.21
C ASP A 181 7.10 16.19 -18.05
N PRO A 182 7.27 15.70 -16.79
CA PRO A 182 6.72 16.37 -15.63
C PRO A 182 7.41 17.70 -15.36
N ASN A 183 6.62 18.71 -14.96
CA ASN A 183 7.10 20.05 -14.61
C ASN A 183 7.14 20.30 -13.10
N SER A 184 6.74 19.32 -12.28
CA SER A 184 6.74 19.33 -10.83
C SER A 184 7.18 17.98 -10.29
N THR A 185 7.45 17.90 -8.99
CA THR A 185 7.71 16.65 -8.25
C THR A 185 6.60 16.30 -7.26
N LEU A 186 5.56 17.16 -7.17
CA LEU A 186 4.39 16.90 -6.35
C LEU A 186 3.45 15.95 -7.10
N VAL A 187 3.14 14.80 -6.50
CA VAL A 187 2.32 13.76 -7.13
C VAL A 187 1.18 13.35 -6.23
N SER A 188 0.06 12.95 -6.84
CA SER A 188 -1.01 12.25 -6.15
C SER A 188 -0.56 10.85 -5.77
N ILE A 189 -0.76 10.48 -4.52
CA ILE A 189 -0.65 9.11 -4.06
C ILE A 189 -2.04 8.46 -4.08
N ALA A 190 -2.09 7.14 -4.08
CA ALA A 190 -3.36 6.43 -4.16
C ALA A 190 -4.10 6.43 -2.80
N CYS A 191 -4.45 7.63 -2.34
CA CYS A 191 -5.28 7.92 -1.17
C CYS A 191 -6.21 9.07 -1.54
N TYR A 192 -7.50 8.78 -1.63
CA TYR A 192 -8.55 9.67 -2.11
C TYR A 192 -9.71 9.70 -1.12
N ALA A 193 -10.41 10.85 -1.03
CA ALA A 193 -11.68 10.95 -0.35
C ALA A 193 -12.71 11.64 -1.26
N TYR A 194 -13.87 11.02 -1.40
CA TYR A 194 -14.94 11.48 -2.27
C TYR A 194 -16.20 11.73 -1.46
N PRO A 195 -16.84 12.91 -1.59
CA PRO A 195 -18.20 13.11 -1.10
C PRO A 195 -19.15 12.11 -1.74
N ARG A 196 -20.20 11.76 -1.02
CA ARG A 196 -21.26 10.84 -1.46
C ARG A 196 -21.74 11.10 -2.90
N GLU A 197 -21.96 12.36 -3.25
CA GLU A 197 -22.43 12.73 -4.59
C GLU A 197 -21.39 12.37 -5.67
N VAL A 198 -20.12 12.48 -5.35
CA VAL A 198 -19.01 12.16 -6.26
C VAL A 198 -18.81 10.65 -6.41
N VAL A 199 -19.12 9.87 -5.37
CA VAL A 199 -19.09 8.40 -5.46
C VAL A 199 -20.04 7.92 -6.57
N HIS A 200 -21.21 8.52 -6.71
CA HIS A 200 -22.16 8.21 -7.78
C HIS A 200 -21.73 8.72 -9.17
N GLU A 201 -20.77 9.64 -9.25
CA GLU A 201 -20.22 10.11 -10.54
C GLU A 201 -19.26 9.10 -11.18
N ILE A 202 -18.80 8.08 -10.46
CA ILE A 202 -17.91 7.01 -10.99
C ILE A 202 -18.58 6.32 -12.18
N ASP A 203 -19.86 5.98 -12.09
CA ASP A 203 -20.63 5.39 -13.18
C ASP A 203 -20.72 6.32 -14.40
N THR A 204 -20.93 7.62 -14.16
CA THR A 204 -20.99 8.63 -15.22
C THR A 204 -19.64 8.75 -15.92
N TYR A 205 -18.54 8.76 -15.17
CA TYR A 205 -17.18 8.79 -15.72
C TYR A 205 -16.92 7.57 -16.62
N LEU A 206 -17.26 6.37 -16.16
CA LEU A 206 -17.08 5.15 -16.95
C LEU A 206 -17.98 5.11 -18.19
N ALA A 207 -19.21 5.63 -18.10
CA ALA A 207 -20.14 5.73 -19.23
C ALA A 207 -19.70 6.74 -20.29
N GLU A 208 -18.84 7.71 -19.95
CA GLU A 208 -18.20 8.68 -20.84
C GLU A 208 -16.88 8.15 -21.44
N ASP A 209 -16.67 6.85 -21.49
CA ASP A 209 -15.43 6.20 -21.93
C ASP A 209 -14.18 6.60 -21.10
N GLY A 210 -14.37 6.88 -19.79
CA GLY A 210 -13.29 7.14 -18.84
C GLY A 210 -12.36 5.93 -18.71
N ASN A 211 -11.06 6.18 -18.47
CA ASN A 211 -10.07 5.11 -18.29
C ASN A 211 -10.39 4.31 -17.01
N PRO A 212 -10.66 3.00 -17.10
CA PRO A 212 -11.03 2.20 -15.94
C PRO A 212 -9.84 1.78 -15.05
N ASP A 213 -8.59 1.86 -15.55
CA ASP A 213 -7.42 1.25 -14.92
C ASP A 213 -6.75 2.16 -13.87
N GLU A 214 -6.79 3.46 -14.07
CA GLU A 214 -6.01 4.41 -13.29
C GLU A 214 -6.91 5.46 -12.62
N PRO A 215 -7.00 5.49 -11.27
CA PRO A 215 -7.84 6.46 -10.55
C PRO A 215 -7.49 7.93 -10.83
N GLY A 216 -6.24 8.22 -11.19
CA GLY A 216 -5.81 9.57 -11.52
C GLY A 216 -6.57 10.18 -12.70
N TRP A 217 -7.01 9.38 -13.68
CA TRP A 217 -7.86 9.89 -14.77
C TRP A 217 -9.24 10.33 -14.27
N PHE A 218 -9.77 9.70 -13.24
CA PHE A 218 -11.00 10.15 -12.60
C PHE A 218 -10.79 11.47 -11.87
N VAL A 219 -9.66 11.63 -11.17
CA VAL A 219 -9.28 12.91 -10.53
C VAL A 219 -9.15 14.02 -11.57
N GLN A 220 -8.50 13.76 -12.69
CA GLN A 220 -8.38 14.73 -13.80
C GLN A 220 -9.74 15.09 -14.38
N TRP A 221 -10.62 14.12 -14.53
CA TRP A 221 -11.99 14.32 -15.01
C TRP A 221 -12.81 15.18 -14.04
N LEU A 222 -12.69 14.94 -12.73
CA LEU A 222 -13.34 15.74 -11.68
C LEU A 222 -12.81 17.17 -11.67
N GLN A 223 -11.48 17.37 -11.73
CA GLN A 223 -10.85 18.69 -11.71
C GLN A 223 -11.37 19.60 -12.85
N GLY A 224 -11.70 19.04 -14.00
CA GLY A 224 -12.34 19.78 -15.08
C GLY A 224 -13.81 20.18 -14.84
N ARG A 225 -14.44 19.73 -13.76
CA ARG A 225 -15.89 19.90 -13.47
C ARG A 225 -16.20 20.57 -12.15
N GLN A 226 -15.38 20.34 -11.16
CA GLN A 226 -15.57 20.86 -9.80
C GLN A 226 -14.21 21.04 -9.09
N PRO A 227 -14.14 21.84 -8.01
CA PRO A 227 -12.93 21.95 -7.22
C PRO A 227 -12.51 20.58 -6.67
N VAL A 228 -11.22 20.30 -6.77
CA VAL A 228 -10.54 19.16 -6.15
C VAL A 228 -9.46 19.74 -5.23
N TYR A 229 -9.29 19.18 -4.04
CA TYR A 229 -8.29 19.64 -3.08
C TYR A 229 -7.22 18.59 -2.83
N ALA A 230 -6.03 19.03 -2.44
CA ALA A 230 -4.93 18.14 -2.10
C ALA A 230 -4.47 18.37 -0.67
N TYR A 231 -4.48 17.31 0.11
CA TYR A 231 -3.82 17.22 1.40
C TYR A 231 -2.33 16.91 1.15
N THR A 232 -1.46 17.87 1.43
CA THR A 232 -0.01 17.69 1.32
C THR A 232 0.58 17.39 2.68
N PHE A 233 1.55 16.48 2.74
CA PHE A 233 2.19 16.08 3.99
C PHE A 233 3.70 15.99 3.85
N GLU A 234 4.39 16.15 4.98
CA GLU A 234 5.81 15.87 5.12
C GLU A 234 6.00 14.49 5.75
N GLY A 235 7.13 13.85 5.50
CA GLY A 235 7.43 12.52 6.04
C GLY A 235 7.75 11.52 4.96
N ALA A 236 7.09 10.37 4.94
CA ALA A 236 7.40 9.30 4.02
C ALA A 236 6.15 8.73 3.35
N TRP A 237 6.36 8.29 2.13
CA TRP A 237 5.42 7.50 1.36
C TRP A 237 6.17 6.48 0.50
N PHE A 238 5.72 5.21 0.56
CA PHE A 238 6.24 4.12 -0.24
C PHE A 238 5.10 3.39 -0.94
N ASP A 239 5.18 3.30 -2.26
CA ASP A 239 4.40 2.37 -3.08
C ASP A 239 5.20 1.06 -3.16
N ILE A 240 4.74 0.03 -2.44
CA ILE A 240 5.42 -1.26 -2.37
C ILE A 240 5.11 -2.06 -3.64
N GLY A 241 5.83 -1.73 -4.70
CA GLY A 241 5.69 -2.35 -6.02
C GLY A 241 6.94 -3.04 -6.54
N THR A 242 8.11 -2.81 -5.92
CA THR A 242 9.40 -3.38 -6.30
C THR A 242 10.18 -3.84 -5.08
N PRO A 243 11.19 -4.72 -5.24
CA PRO A 243 12.06 -5.12 -4.14
C PRO A 243 12.76 -3.95 -3.45
N GLU A 244 13.21 -2.97 -4.24
CA GLU A 244 13.85 -1.76 -3.74
C GLU A 244 12.89 -0.93 -2.89
N SER A 245 11.68 -0.61 -3.39
CA SER A 245 10.69 0.16 -2.63
C SER A 245 10.23 -0.56 -1.36
N TYR A 246 10.21 -1.89 -1.36
CA TYR A 246 9.92 -2.67 -0.16
C TYR A 246 11.05 -2.59 0.88
N LEU A 247 12.31 -2.77 0.47
CA LEU A 247 13.45 -2.65 1.38
C LEU A 247 13.59 -1.23 1.93
N ASP A 248 13.34 -0.19 1.11
CA ASP A 248 13.30 1.20 1.57
C ASP A 248 12.20 1.44 2.62
N ALA A 249 11.02 0.85 2.42
CA ALA A 249 9.92 0.92 3.37
C ALA A 249 10.26 0.23 4.70
N VAL A 250 10.91 -0.93 4.63
CA VAL A 250 11.42 -1.65 5.81
C VAL A 250 12.46 -0.81 6.54
N ALA A 251 13.49 -0.30 5.84
CA ALA A 251 14.53 0.53 6.40
C ALA A 251 13.97 1.77 7.11
N TRP A 252 13.02 2.48 6.46
CA TRP A 252 12.36 3.63 7.07
C TRP A 252 11.59 3.24 8.34
N THR A 253 10.89 2.11 8.32
CA THR A 253 10.11 1.62 9.48
C THR A 253 11.01 1.24 10.64
N LEU A 254 12.17 0.63 10.37
CA LEU A 254 13.15 0.24 11.38
C LEU A 254 13.98 1.43 11.91
N GLY A 255 13.98 2.59 11.21
CA GLY A 255 14.73 3.77 11.63
C GLY A 255 16.24 3.57 11.64
N ASP A 256 16.78 2.87 10.64
CA ASP A 256 18.18 2.45 10.51
C ASP A 256 18.63 1.37 11.53
N ASP A 257 17.73 0.89 12.39
CA ASP A 257 17.97 -0.25 13.28
C ASP A 257 17.68 -1.58 12.57
N SER A 258 17.77 -2.66 13.32
CA SER A 258 17.42 -4.01 12.85
C SER A 258 16.56 -4.72 13.87
N ILE A 259 15.59 -5.50 13.41
CA ILE A 259 14.73 -6.32 14.25
C ILE A 259 15.11 -7.78 14.03
N VAL A 260 15.33 -8.50 15.13
CA VAL A 260 15.53 -9.94 15.15
C VAL A 260 14.50 -10.54 16.07
N ALA A 261 13.68 -11.45 15.55
CA ALA A 261 12.65 -12.12 16.35
C ALA A 261 13.27 -12.88 17.55
N ASP A 262 12.54 -12.92 18.66
CA ASP A 262 13.02 -13.50 19.92
C ASP A 262 13.39 -14.99 19.82
N ASP A 263 12.75 -15.72 18.91
CA ASP A 263 12.97 -17.15 18.66
C ASP A 263 13.90 -17.44 17.48
N ALA A 264 14.39 -16.40 16.80
CA ALA A 264 15.40 -16.55 15.77
C ALA A 264 16.78 -16.91 16.37
N ILE A 265 17.53 -17.74 15.68
CA ILE A 265 18.87 -18.16 16.08
C ILE A 265 19.92 -17.38 15.30
N VAL A 266 20.76 -16.61 16.00
CA VAL A 266 21.88 -15.89 15.40
C VAL A 266 23.18 -16.29 16.08
N GLU A 267 24.02 -17.07 15.38
CA GLU A 267 25.28 -17.61 15.92
C GLU A 267 26.48 -17.21 15.06
N ASN A 268 27.52 -16.66 15.69
CA ASN A 268 28.78 -16.24 15.03
C ASN A 268 28.55 -15.35 13.78
N SER A 269 27.48 -14.54 13.79
CA SER A 269 27.00 -13.79 12.64
C SER A 269 26.97 -12.29 12.92
N THR A 270 26.96 -11.49 11.88
CA THR A 270 26.80 -10.05 11.96
C THR A 270 25.46 -9.66 11.34
N ILE A 271 24.59 -9.05 12.14
CA ILE A 271 23.38 -8.38 11.67
C ILE A 271 23.74 -6.89 11.53
N GLY A 272 23.77 -6.41 10.30
CA GLY A 272 24.04 -5.01 9.96
C GLY A 272 22.79 -4.14 10.08
N GLU A 273 22.81 -2.95 9.49
CA GLU A 273 21.70 -2.00 9.46
C GLU A 273 20.58 -2.50 8.54
N ASN A 274 19.34 -2.12 8.85
CA ASN A 274 18.14 -2.40 8.05
C ASN A 274 17.92 -3.89 7.79
N VAL A 275 18.06 -4.72 8.81
CA VAL A 275 17.79 -6.15 8.70
C VAL A 275 16.54 -6.48 9.50
N HIS A 276 15.62 -7.17 8.87
CA HIS A 276 14.44 -7.72 9.53
C HIS A 276 14.50 -9.25 9.49
N VAL A 277 14.76 -9.86 10.63
CA VAL A 277 14.81 -11.31 10.80
C VAL A 277 13.52 -11.75 11.50
N LEU A 278 12.74 -12.55 10.79
CA LEU A 278 11.43 -13.03 11.22
C LEU A 278 11.52 -14.32 12.06
N PRO A 279 10.42 -14.73 12.72
CA PRO A 279 10.40 -15.86 13.63
C PRO A 279 10.96 -17.17 13.05
N GLY A 280 11.66 -17.95 13.87
CA GLY A 280 12.19 -19.26 13.49
C GLY A 280 13.41 -19.24 12.56
N ALA A 281 13.83 -18.08 12.05
CA ALA A 281 14.99 -18.01 11.15
C ALA A 281 16.31 -18.38 11.86
N GLU A 282 17.21 -19.08 11.16
CA GLU A 282 18.55 -19.47 11.64
C GLU A 282 19.64 -18.79 10.80
N ILE A 283 20.52 -18.01 11.42
CA ILE A 283 21.63 -17.30 10.78
C ILE A 283 22.92 -17.70 11.49
N VAL A 284 23.74 -18.50 10.83
CA VAL A 284 24.96 -19.09 11.39
C VAL A 284 26.18 -18.76 10.54
N ASN A 285 27.25 -18.25 11.15
CA ASN A 285 28.52 -17.85 10.48
C ASN A 285 28.30 -16.91 9.29
N SER A 286 27.29 -16.04 9.33
CA SER A 286 26.83 -15.27 8.18
C SER A 286 26.82 -13.76 8.46
N ASN A 287 26.84 -12.95 7.39
CA ASN A 287 26.65 -11.51 7.48
C ASN A 287 25.39 -11.13 6.71
N VAL A 288 24.51 -10.33 7.31
CA VAL A 288 23.26 -9.87 6.70
C VAL A 288 23.18 -8.36 6.83
N GLN A 289 22.85 -7.65 5.74
CA GLN A 289 22.67 -6.21 5.71
C GLN A 289 21.52 -5.82 4.75
N ASN A 290 20.74 -4.80 5.09
CA ASN A 290 19.66 -4.26 4.27
C ASN A 290 18.79 -5.35 3.64
N SER A 291 18.27 -6.27 4.45
CA SER A 291 17.64 -7.49 3.96
C SER A 291 16.50 -7.94 4.87
N VAL A 292 15.54 -8.65 4.29
CA VAL A 292 14.46 -9.31 5.03
C VAL A 292 14.62 -10.82 4.95
N ILE A 293 14.68 -11.47 6.11
CA ILE A 293 14.81 -12.93 6.27
C ILE A 293 13.49 -13.43 6.85
N PHE A 294 12.73 -14.13 6.03
CA PHE A 294 11.39 -14.62 6.37
C PHE A 294 11.43 -15.81 7.34
N PRO A 295 10.25 -16.23 7.89
CA PRO A 295 10.21 -17.27 8.89
C PRO A 295 10.87 -18.57 8.44
N ASP A 296 11.51 -19.25 9.40
CA ASP A 296 12.13 -20.57 9.21
C ASP A 296 13.22 -20.63 8.13
N ALA A 297 13.68 -19.49 7.61
CA ALA A 297 14.78 -19.45 6.66
C ALA A 297 16.13 -19.74 7.36
N THR A 298 17.00 -20.52 6.72
CA THR A 298 18.30 -20.92 7.24
C THR A 298 19.43 -20.39 6.36
N LEU A 299 20.33 -19.58 6.95
CA LEU A 299 21.53 -19.06 6.32
C LEU A 299 22.77 -19.61 7.03
N ARG A 300 23.67 -20.28 6.29
CA ARG A 300 24.93 -20.81 6.83
C ARG A 300 26.12 -20.43 5.95
N ASP A 301 27.12 -19.81 6.56
CA ASP A 301 28.33 -19.37 5.85
C ASP A 301 28.03 -18.47 4.63
N CYS A 302 27.12 -17.47 4.81
CA CYS A 302 26.58 -16.59 3.77
C CYS A 302 26.94 -15.11 3.99
N ASP A 303 27.08 -14.33 2.91
CA ASP A 303 27.06 -12.85 2.91
C ASP A 303 25.85 -12.39 2.10
N ILE A 304 24.82 -11.82 2.77
CA ILE A 304 23.52 -11.46 2.19
C ILE A 304 23.32 -9.96 2.31
N ARG A 305 23.07 -9.29 1.18
CA ARG A 305 22.85 -7.85 1.10
C ARG A 305 21.73 -7.49 0.15
N ASP A 306 20.99 -6.42 0.49
CA ASP A 306 19.94 -5.85 -0.37
C ASP A 306 18.96 -6.91 -0.89
N SER A 307 18.63 -7.90 -0.05
CA SER A 307 17.99 -9.15 -0.49
C SER A 307 16.74 -9.48 0.33
N ILE A 308 15.86 -10.25 -0.29
CA ILE A 308 14.67 -10.79 0.35
C ILE A 308 14.74 -12.31 0.25
N ILE A 309 14.85 -12.98 1.40
CA ILE A 309 14.95 -14.44 1.51
C ILE A 309 13.66 -14.95 2.13
N ASP A 310 12.89 -15.68 1.34
CA ASP A 310 11.55 -16.12 1.72
C ASP A 310 11.57 -17.33 2.68
N GLU A 311 10.40 -17.69 3.19
CA GLU A 311 10.19 -18.71 4.22
C GLU A 311 10.72 -20.09 3.81
N ASP A 312 11.13 -20.91 4.82
CA ASP A 312 11.65 -22.28 4.63
C ASP A 312 12.79 -22.36 3.58
N THR A 313 13.54 -21.28 3.36
CA THR A 313 14.68 -21.24 2.44
C THR A 313 15.95 -21.68 3.15
N VAL A 314 16.76 -22.53 2.50
CA VAL A 314 18.08 -22.95 2.99
C VAL A 314 19.17 -22.48 2.05
N LEU A 315 20.05 -21.60 2.53
CA LEU A 315 21.23 -21.12 1.81
C LEU A 315 22.51 -21.55 2.54
N GLU A 316 23.43 -22.22 1.87
CA GLU A 316 24.67 -22.68 2.46
C GLU A 316 25.87 -22.33 1.58
N SER A 317 26.84 -21.59 2.14
CA SER A 317 28.07 -21.13 1.48
C SER A 317 27.80 -20.32 0.19
N ILE A 318 26.82 -19.40 0.24
CA ILE A 318 26.37 -18.57 -0.88
C ILE A 318 26.35 -17.10 -0.48
N ASP A 319 26.88 -16.25 -1.35
CA ASP A 319 26.82 -14.80 -1.21
C ASP A 319 25.81 -14.20 -2.21
N PHE A 320 24.87 -13.39 -1.71
CA PHE A 320 23.90 -12.70 -2.54
C PHE A 320 23.86 -11.19 -2.27
N SER A 321 23.68 -10.44 -3.36
CA SER A 321 23.34 -9.03 -3.32
C SER A 321 22.23 -8.73 -4.33
N GLY A 322 21.14 -8.09 -3.86
CA GLY A 322 19.97 -7.79 -4.69
C GLY A 322 19.14 -9.02 -5.08
N ALA A 323 19.15 -10.07 -4.27
CA ALA A 323 18.47 -11.31 -4.58
C ALA A 323 17.03 -11.36 -4.04
N LEU A 324 16.16 -11.99 -4.83
CA LEU A 324 14.84 -12.44 -4.41
C LEU A 324 14.83 -13.97 -4.42
N VAL A 325 14.86 -14.59 -3.26
CA VAL A 325 14.85 -16.06 -3.12
C VAL A 325 13.48 -16.49 -2.62
N GLY A 326 12.77 -17.27 -3.43
CA GLY A 326 11.41 -17.71 -3.11
C GLY A 326 11.37 -18.82 -2.06
N ALA A 327 10.20 -18.99 -1.45
CA ALA A 327 9.95 -19.96 -0.41
C ALA A 327 10.35 -21.39 -0.78
N HIS A 328 10.73 -22.19 0.23
CA HIS A 328 11.11 -23.60 0.10
C HIS A 328 12.29 -23.85 -0.85
N THR A 329 13.16 -22.86 -1.07
CA THR A 329 14.33 -22.97 -1.95
C THR A 329 15.53 -23.48 -1.15
N THR A 330 16.25 -24.46 -1.69
CA THR A 330 17.54 -24.92 -1.15
C THR A 330 18.64 -24.66 -2.15
N ILE A 331 19.67 -23.91 -1.74
CA ILE A 331 20.87 -23.63 -2.53
C ILE A 331 22.08 -23.92 -1.66
N GLU A 332 22.87 -24.89 -2.09
CA GLU A 332 24.12 -25.29 -1.44
C GLU A 332 25.26 -25.17 -2.45
N ASN A 333 26.37 -24.57 -2.04
CA ASN A 333 27.56 -24.57 -2.86
C ASN A 333 28.21 -25.97 -2.76
N GLY A 334 27.91 -26.81 -3.75
CA GLY A 334 28.57 -28.13 -3.87
C GLY A 334 30.08 -27.96 -4.05
N GLY A 335 30.83 -28.22 -2.98
CA GLY A 335 32.27 -28.13 -2.91
C GLY A 335 33.03 -29.00 -3.94
#